data_6c760375d7488776f6a73edb079793d4
#
_entry.id   6c760375d7488776f6a73edb079793d4
#
_cell.length_a   1.000
_cell.length_b   1.000
_cell.length_c   1.000
_cell.angle_alpha   90.00
_cell.angle_beta   90.00
_cell.angle_gamma   90.00
#
_symmetry.space_group_name_H-M   'P 1'
#
loop_
_entity.id
_entity.type
_entity.pdbx_description
1 polymer ?
#
loop_
_entity_poly.entity_id
_entity_poly.type
_entity_poly.pdbx_seq_one_letter_code
_entity_poly.pdbx_strand_id
1 'polypeptide(L)'
;LEFPSDDVPTYAKDMIFSIQQRGITPIVVHPERNSRILKEPHILQELIEQGCLVQITASSYVGTFGKKIEEMSRKFIEAGQCACFASDAHDLPKRQYQYSEALKKLSKEFGSELAQQYQDNARAFVNGDNVQLDWRPLGKKKKFWLF
;
A
#
# COMPACT_ATOMS: atom_id res chain seq x y z
N LEU A 1 -1.62 -6.08 -9.24
CA LEU A 1 -2.23 -7.38 -8.88
C LEU A 1 -3.36 -7.14 -7.87
N GLU A 2 -4.56 -7.56 -8.22
CA GLU A 2 -5.71 -7.60 -7.34
C GLU A 2 -5.98 -9.06 -6.94
N PHE A 3 -6.00 -9.32 -5.64
CA PHE A 3 -6.37 -10.63 -5.10
C PHE A 3 -7.86 -10.68 -4.76
N PRO A 4 -8.47 -11.88 -4.64
CA PRO A 4 -9.79 -12.02 -4.05
C PRO A 4 -9.88 -11.29 -2.71
N SER A 5 -11.04 -10.73 -2.36
CA SER A 5 -11.19 -9.90 -1.16
C SER A 5 -10.95 -10.64 0.17
N ASP A 6 -11.02 -11.96 0.15
CA ASP A 6 -10.96 -12.84 1.33
C ASP A 6 -9.71 -13.71 1.38
N ASP A 7 -8.91 -13.78 0.31
CA ASP A 7 -7.75 -14.67 0.26
C ASP A 7 -6.57 -14.07 -0.55
N VAL A 8 -5.39 -14.63 -0.31
CA VAL A 8 -4.20 -14.51 -1.18
C VAL A 8 -3.91 -15.92 -1.69
N PRO A 9 -4.09 -16.18 -2.99
CA PRO A 9 -3.94 -17.52 -3.53
C PRO A 9 -2.56 -18.12 -3.29
N THR A 10 -2.49 -19.41 -3.04
CA THR A 10 -1.22 -20.13 -2.79
C THR A 10 -0.22 -20.00 -3.94
N TYR A 11 -0.72 -19.86 -5.17
CA TYR A 11 0.10 -19.67 -6.37
C TYR A 11 0.59 -18.22 -6.57
N ALA A 12 0.21 -17.28 -5.69
CA ALA A 12 0.54 -15.87 -5.86
C ALA A 12 2.04 -15.62 -5.98
N LYS A 13 2.84 -16.32 -5.17
CA LYS A 13 4.32 -16.20 -5.19
C LYS A 13 4.91 -16.66 -6.52
N ASP A 14 4.45 -17.77 -7.07
CA ASP A 14 4.94 -18.30 -8.35
C ASP A 14 4.52 -17.39 -9.51
N MET A 15 3.31 -16.85 -9.46
CA MET A 15 2.81 -15.89 -10.43
C MET A 15 3.64 -14.59 -10.39
N ILE A 16 3.93 -14.06 -9.21
CA ILE A 16 4.78 -12.88 -9.01
C ILE A 16 6.17 -13.12 -9.60
N PHE A 17 6.79 -14.24 -9.27
CA PHE A 17 8.09 -14.63 -9.85
C PHE A 17 8.05 -14.66 -11.37
N SER A 18 7.02 -15.27 -11.96
CA SER A 18 6.85 -15.35 -13.43
C SER A 18 6.69 -13.97 -14.09
N ILE A 19 6.02 -13.03 -13.42
CA ILE A 19 5.87 -11.64 -13.88
C ILE A 19 7.23 -10.93 -13.85
N GLN A 20 7.98 -11.09 -12.76
CA GLN A 20 9.29 -10.48 -12.57
C GLN A 20 10.34 -10.99 -13.56
N GLN A 21 10.27 -12.26 -13.97
CA GLN A 21 11.14 -12.80 -15.03
C GLN A 21 10.96 -12.09 -16.37
N ARG A 22 9.86 -11.37 -16.57
CA ARG A 22 9.60 -10.53 -17.74
C ARG A 22 10.03 -9.07 -17.55
N GLY A 23 10.74 -8.75 -16.47
CA GLY A 23 11.18 -7.39 -16.15
C GLY A 23 10.04 -6.49 -15.64
N ILE A 24 8.92 -7.05 -15.18
CA ILE A 24 7.75 -6.30 -14.69
C ILE A 24 7.75 -6.31 -13.16
N THR A 25 7.63 -5.15 -12.55
CA THR A 25 7.46 -5.01 -11.09
C THR A 25 5.98 -5.10 -10.72
N PRO A 26 5.56 -6.13 -9.96
CA PRO A 26 4.17 -6.26 -9.53
C PRO A 26 3.80 -5.22 -8.47
N ILE A 27 2.59 -4.69 -8.56
CA ILE A 27 2.00 -3.80 -7.55
C ILE A 27 0.78 -4.49 -6.95
N VAL A 28 0.81 -4.77 -5.65
CA VAL A 28 -0.34 -5.28 -4.90
C VAL A 28 -1.26 -4.11 -4.59
N VAL A 29 -2.50 -4.18 -5.06
CA VAL A 29 -3.48 -3.10 -4.85
C VAL A 29 -4.39 -3.40 -3.67
N HIS A 30 -4.73 -2.35 -2.92
CA HIS A 30 -5.64 -2.32 -1.77
C HIS A 30 -5.57 -3.53 -0.80
N PRO A 31 -4.33 -3.96 -0.37
CA PRO A 31 -4.19 -5.09 0.56
C PRO A 31 -4.85 -4.84 1.92
N GLU A 32 -5.08 -3.59 2.29
CA GLU A 32 -5.77 -3.19 3.52
C GLU A 32 -7.25 -3.59 3.55
N ARG A 33 -7.82 -3.98 2.39
CA ARG A 33 -9.20 -4.49 2.28
C ARG A 33 -9.28 -6.01 2.15
N ASN A 34 -8.13 -6.67 1.99
CA ASN A 34 -8.08 -8.12 1.91
C ASN A 34 -8.19 -8.74 3.31
N SER A 35 -9.21 -9.56 3.55
CA SER A 35 -9.49 -10.09 4.89
C SER A 35 -8.44 -11.09 5.38
N ARG A 36 -7.74 -11.78 4.48
CA ARG A 36 -6.62 -12.66 4.82
C ARG A 36 -5.42 -11.85 5.31
N ILE A 37 -5.04 -10.80 4.58
CA ILE A 37 -3.94 -9.89 4.97
C ILE A 37 -4.27 -9.15 6.27
N LEU A 38 -5.54 -8.76 6.48
CA LEU A 38 -5.98 -8.15 7.73
C LEU A 38 -5.81 -9.07 8.96
N LYS A 39 -5.93 -10.37 8.78
CA LYS A 39 -5.72 -11.38 9.85
C LYS A 39 -4.24 -11.74 10.00
N GLU A 40 -3.52 -11.82 8.90
CA GLU A 40 -2.15 -12.27 8.81
C GLU A 40 -1.29 -11.27 8.01
N PRO A 41 -0.97 -10.10 8.59
CA PRO A 41 -0.26 -9.03 7.87
C PRO A 41 1.15 -9.40 7.38
N HIS A 42 1.74 -10.47 7.92
CA HIS A 42 3.02 -11.00 7.44
C HIS A 42 2.95 -11.46 5.98
N ILE A 43 1.78 -11.84 5.47
CA ILE A 43 1.60 -12.21 4.06
C ILE A 43 1.98 -11.03 3.15
N LEU A 44 1.56 -9.80 3.47
CA LEU A 44 1.97 -8.63 2.71
C LEU A 44 3.47 -8.40 2.77
N GLN A 45 4.10 -8.63 3.93
CA GLN A 45 5.55 -8.51 4.09
C GLN A 45 6.29 -9.47 3.17
N GLU A 46 5.85 -10.74 3.10
CA GLU A 46 6.44 -11.74 2.21
C GLU A 46 6.34 -11.34 0.72
N LEU A 47 5.21 -10.71 0.32
CA LEU A 47 5.05 -10.20 -1.04
C LEU A 47 6.00 -9.02 -1.33
N ILE A 48 6.19 -8.12 -0.35
CA ILE A 48 7.15 -7.01 -0.47
C ILE A 48 8.59 -7.54 -0.49
N GLU A 49 8.94 -8.52 0.34
CA GLU A 49 10.25 -9.19 0.34
C GLU A 49 10.55 -9.83 -1.02
N GLN A 50 9.53 -10.32 -1.69
CA GLN A 50 9.63 -10.86 -3.05
C GLN A 50 9.75 -9.76 -4.12
N GLY A 51 9.69 -8.46 -3.75
CA GLY A 51 9.88 -7.33 -4.64
C GLY A 51 8.59 -6.72 -5.17
N CYS A 52 7.43 -7.01 -4.57
CA CYS A 52 6.20 -6.30 -4.89
C CYS A 52 6.20 -4.90 -4.29
N LEU A 53 5.60 -3.97 -5.01
CA LEU A 53 5.18 -2.68 -4.48
C LEU A 53 3.73 -2.75 -3.98
N VAL A 54 3.32 -1.76 -3.21
CA VAL A 54 1.98 -1.73 -2.59
C VAL A 54 1.31 -0.39 -2.83
N GLN A 55 0.05 -0.44 -3.20
CA GLN A 55 -0.81 0.71 -3.40
C GLN A 55 -2.05 0.59 -2.50
N ILE A 56 -2.29 1.59 -1.67
CA ILE A 56 -3.45 1.65 -0.76
C ILE A 56 -4.53 2.55 -1.37
N THR A 57 -5.79 2.22 -1.12
CA THR A 57 -6.91 3.08 -1.52
C THR A 57 -6.99 4.32 -0.62
N ALA A 58 -7.09 5.50 -1.22
CA ALA A 58 -7.24 6.77 -0.50
C ALA A 58 -8.44 6.76 0.46
N SER A 59 -9.59 6.26 -0.01
CA SER A 59 -10.81 6.14 0.79
C SER A 59 -10.67 5.19 2.00
N SER A 60 -9.79 4.17 1.92
CA SER A 60 -9.46 3.30 3.06
C SER A 60 -8.77 4.09 4.17
N TYR A 61 -7.78 4.89 3.81
CA TYR A 61 -6.99 5.67 4.76
C TYR A 61 -7.77 6.82 5.40
N VAL A 62 -8.76 7.40 4.71
CA VAL A 62 -9.64 8.44 5.30
C VAL A 62 -10.83 7.87 6.08
N GLY A 63 -10.97 6.55 6.15
CA GLY A 63 -11.93 5.88 7.03
C GLY A 63 -13.28 5.52 6.39
N THR A 64 -13.45 5.71 5.08
CA THR A 64 -14.71 5.41 4.37
C THR A 64 -15.17 3.95 4.53
N PHE A 65 -14.21 3.01 4.64
CA PHE A 65 -14.49 1.57 4.80
C PHE A 65 -14.43 1.10 6.26
N GLY A 66 -14.46 2.04 7.20
CA GLY A 66 -14.50 1.76 8.63
C GLY A 66 -13.14 1.74 9.31
N LYS A 67 -13.20 1.86 10.64
CA LYS A 67 -12.03 2.11 11.49
C LYS A 67 -10.94 1.03 11.39
N LYS A 68 -11.32 -0.24 11.27
CA LYS A 68 -10.34 -1.34 11.16
C LYS A 68 -9.46 -1.21 9.92
N ILE A 69 -10.05 -0.86 8.77
CA ILE A 69 -9.33 -0.67 7.50
C ILE A 69 -8.49 0.60 7.56
N GLU A 70 -9.02 1.68 8.12
CA GLU A 70 -8.28 2.92 8.33
C GLU A 70 -7.03 2.70 9.20
N GLU A 71 -7.16 2.02 10.33
CA GLU A 71 -6.05 1.71 11.23
C GLU A 71 -5.00 0.81 10.57
N MET A 72 -5.42 -0.17 9.76
CA MET A 72 -4.48 -1.02 9.03
C MET A 72 -3.75 -0.25 7.93
N SER A 73 -4.46 0.60 7.18
CA SER A 73 -3.86 1.52 6.20
C SER A 73 -2.78 2.38 6.86
N ARG A 74 -3.09 2.96 8.01
CA ARG A 74 -2.14 3.76 8.79
C ARG A 74 -0.91 2.96 9.22
N LYS A 75 -1.09 1.71 9.69
CA LYS A 75 0.02 0.83 10.08
C LYS A 75 0.94 0.49 8.89
N PHE A 76 0.38 0.20 7.72
CA PHE A 76 1.16 -0.06 6.51
C PHE A 76 1.96 1.17 6.09
N ILE A 77 1.37 2.37 6.17
CA ILE A 77 2.05 3.64 5.90
C ILE A 77 3.19 3.87 6.91
N GLU A 78 2.91 3.73 8.21
CA GLU A 78 3.91 3.90 9.28
C GLU A 78 5.08 2.93 9.15
N ALA A 79 4.83 1.73 8.65
CA ALA A 79 5.86 0.73 8.40
C ALA A 79 6.61 0.93 7.06
N GLY A 80 6.26 1.95 6.27
CA GLY A 80 6.86 2.20 4.95
C GLY A 80 6.50 1.16 3.89
N GLN A 81 5.47 0.36 4.13
CA GLN A 81 5.06 -0.75 3.26
C GLN A 81 4.23 -0.29 2.05
N CYS A 82 3.79 0.97 2.03
CA CYS A 82 2.96 1.53 0.97
C CYS A 82 3.73 2.53 0.13
N ALA A 83 3.67 2.40 -1.20
CA ALA A 83 4.34 3.29 -2.13
C ALA A 83 3.52 4.55 -2.44
N CYS A 84 2.21 4.42 -2.62
CA CYS A 84 1.32 5.52 -2.99
C CYS A 84 -0.14 5.19 -2.71
N PHE A 85 -1.00 6.21 -2.89
CA PHE A 85 -2.45 6.03 -2.93
C PHE A 85 -2.96 5.87 -4.36
N ALA A 86 -4.11 5.16 -4.50
CA ALA A 86 -5.02 5.29 -5.63
C ALA A 86 -6.40 5.70 -5.13
N SER A 87 -7.22 6.28 -6.00
CA SER A 87 -8.59 6.62 -5.66
C SER A 87 -9.49 5.39 -5.53
N ASP A 88 -9.29 4.42 -6.42
CA ASP A 88 -10.19 3.27 -6.60
C ASP A 88 -11.67 3.71 -6.70
N ALA A 89 -11.90 4.89 -7.30
CA ALA A 89 -13.23 5.48 -7.44
C ALA A 89 -14.05 4.73 -8.49
N HIS A 90 -15.27 4.31 -8.13
CA HIS A 90 -16.16 3.57 -9.01
C HIS A 90 -17.52 4.24 -9.16
N ASP A 91 -18.03 4.85 -8.10
CA ASP A 91 -19.31 5.57 -8.11
C ASP A 91 -19.28 6.75 -7.12
N LEU A 92 -20.13 7.74 -7.37
CA LEU A 92 -20.21 8.95 -6.55
C LEU A 92 -20.77 8.74 -5.13
N PRO A 93 -21.78 7.87 -4.90
CA PRO A 93 -22.34 7.75 -3.56
C PRO A 93 -21.48 6.97 -2.57
N LYS A 94 -20.73 5.95 -3.02
CA LYS A 94 -20.08 4.98 -2.14
C LYS A 94 -18.56 4.95 -2.25
N ARG A 95 -18.03 5.18 -3.46
CA ARG A 95 -16.59 5.10 -3.75
C ARG A 95 -16.11 6.39 -4.41
N GLN A 96 -16.17 7.47 -3.62
CA GLN A 96 -15.81 8.82 -4.04
C GLN A 96 -14.29 8.96 -4.23
N TYR A 97 -13.92 9.96 -5.02
CA TYR A 97 -12.55 10.37 -5.19
C TYR A 97 -12.08 11.16 -3.97
N GLN A 98 -11.38 10.51 -3.05
CA GLN A 98 -10.90 11.09 -1.79
C GLN A 98 -9.37 11.20 -1.74
N TYR A 99 -8.73 11.34 -2.89
CA TYR A 99 -7.27 11.37 -3.00
C TYR A 99 -6.66 12.61 -2.32
N SER A 100 -7.28 13.78 -2.51
CA SER A 100 -6.81 15.02 -1.91
C SER A 100 -6.95 15.02 -0.40
N GLU A 101 -8.02 14.44 0.14
CA GLU A 101 -8.24 14.28 1.57
C GLU A 101 -7.20 13.34 2.18
N ALA A 102 -6.90 12.24 1.51
CA ALA A 102 -5.88 11.30 1.96
C ALA A 102 -4.49 11.94 1.99
N LEU A 103 -4.11 12.73 0.98
CA LEU A 103 -2.83 13.45 0.97
C LEU A 103 -2.75 14.51 2.08
N LYS A 104 -3.83 15.25 2.33
CA LYS A 104 -3.88 16.22 3.43
C LYS A 104 -3.73 15.53 4.77
N LYS A 105 -4.43 14.42 4.99
CA LYS A 105 -4.31 13.61 6.21
C LYS A 105 -2.89 13.05 6.36
N LEU A 106 -2.30 12.52 5.28
CA LEU A 106 -0.94 11.99 5.28
C LEU A 106 0.08 13.07 5.66
N SER A 107 -0.02 14.26 5.04
CA SER A 107 0.85 15.39 5.35
C SER A 107 0.74 15.83 6.81
N LYS A 108 -0.46 15.80 7.37
CA LYS A 108 -0.69 16.16 8.79
C LYS A 108 -0.13 15.12 9.77
N GLU A 109 -0.26 13.81 9.44
CA GLU A 109 0.12 12.72 10.35
C GLU A 109 1.61 12.35 10.23
N PHE A 110 2.18 12.43 9.03
CA PHE A 110 3.52 11.89 8.72
C PHE A 110 4.46 12.92 8.06
N GLY A 111 3.99 14.13 7.80
CA GLY A 111 4.78 15.20 7.19
C GLY A 111 4.54 15.38 5.69
N SER A 112 4.82 16.60 5.21
CA SER A 112 4.62 16.98 3.80
C SER A 112 5.56 16.23 2.84
N GLU A 113 6.74 15.84 3.30
CA GLU A 113 7.72 15.11 2.49
C GLU A 113 7.18 13.74 2.07
N LEU A 114 6.55 12.99 3.00
CA LEU A 114 5.94 11.70 2.68
C LEU A 114 4.75 11.87 1.73
N ALA A 115 3.94 12.91 1.93
CA ALA A 115 2.81 13.19 1.02
C ALA A 115 3.29 13.54 -0.40
N GLN A 116 4.41 14.27 -0.53
CA GLN A 116 5.04 14.54 -1.82
C GLN A 116 5.60 13.26 -2.44
N GLN A 117 6.29 12.44 -1.66
CA GLN A 117 6.82 11.15 -2.12
C GLN A 117 5.74 10.23 -2.68
N TYR A 118 4.55 10.19 -2.05
CA TYR A 118 3.42 9.40 -2.54
C TYR A 118 2.92 9.87 -3.90
N GLN A 119 2.93 11.19 -4.14
CA GLN A 119 2.55 11.74 -5.45
C GLN A 119 3.61 11.42 -6.50
N ASP A 120 4.90 11.53 -6.16
CA ASP A 120 6.00 11.25 -7.06
C ASP A 120 6.07 9.75 -7.41
N ASN A 121 5.86 8.87 -6.43
CA ASN A 121 5.74 7.43 -6.65
C ASN A 121 4.55 7.08 -7.57
N ALA A 122 3.40 7.75 -7.39
CA ALA A 122 2.24 7.53 -8.25
C ALA A 122 2.54 7.94 -9.71
N ARG A 123 3.29 9.02 -9.94
CA ARG A 123 3.77 9.41 -11.27
C ARG A 123 4.77 8.40 -11.82
N ALA A 124 5.70 7.94 -10.99
CA ALA A 124 6.69 6.93 -11.35
C ALA A 124 6.00 5.62 -11.81
N PHE A 125 4.94 5.20 -11.15
CA PHE A 125 4.14 4.04 -11.56
C PHE A 125 3.56 4.19 -12.96
N VAL A 126 3.00 5.37 -13.27
CA VAL A 126 2.44 5.65 -14.61
C VAL A 126 3.52 5.69 -15.68
N ASN A 127 4.70 6.22 -15.35
CA ASN A 127 5.82 6.35 -16.29
C ASN A 127 6.64 5.05 -16.45
N GLY A 128 6.44 4.06 -15.57
CA GLY A 128 7.26 2.85 -15.53
C GLY A 128 8.64 3.06 -14.89
N ASP A 129 8.78 4.11 -14.09
CA ASP A 129 10.02 4.40 -13.36
C ASP A 129 10.15 3.51 -12.12
N ASN A 130 11.38 3.29 -11.67
CA ASN A 130 11.65 2.48 -10.49
C ASN A 130 11.22 3.21 -9.21
N VAL A 131 10.53 2.49 -8.34
CA VAL A 131 10.18 2.92 -6.99
C VAL A 131 10.76 1.92 -5.99
N GLN A 132 11.34 2.41 -4.91
CA GLN A 132 11.84 1.58 -3.81
C GLN A 132 11.11 1.93 -2.51
N LEU A 133 10.85 0.90 -1.69
CA LEU A 133 10.26 1.05 -0.38
C LEU A 133 11.35 0.97 0.70
N ASP A 134 11.36 1.95 1.60
CA ASP A 134 12.10 1.86 2.88
C ASP A 134 11.13 1.34 3.95
N TRP A 135 10.95 0.04 3.98
CA TRP A 135 9.93 -0.62 4.77
C TRP A 135 10.48 -1.47 5.93
N ARG A 136 9.62 -1.75 6.88
CA ARG A 136 9.90 -2.65 8.01
C ARG A 136 8.70 -3.55 8.32
N PRO A 137 8.92 -4.69 8.99
CA PRO A 137 7.83 -5.52 9.50
C PRO A 137 6.94 -4.74 10.48
N LEU A 138 5.64 -5.02 10.47
CA LEU A 138 4.71 -4.46 11.45
C LEU A 138 5.14 -4.82 12.88
N GLY A 139 4.98 -3.88 13.80
CA GLY A 139 5.34 -4.06 15.21
C GLY A 139 6.82 -3.86 15.56
N LYS A 140 7.71 -3.68 14.60
CA LYS A 140 9.10 -3.27 14.86
C LYS A 140 9.22 -1.75 14.83
N LYS A 141 9.57 -1.12 15.97
CA LYS A 141 9.88 0.32 16.03
C LYS A 141 11.18 0.60 15.27
N LYS A 142 11.26 1.75 14.56
CA LYS A 142 12.55 2.24 14.04
C LYS A 142 13.52 2.31 15.21
N LYS A 143 14.65 1.58 15.14
CA LYS A 143 15.78 1.86 16.02
C LYS A 143 16.37 3.18 15.56
N PHE A 144 16.11 4.26 16.30
CA PHE A 144 16.91 5.48 16.20
C PHE A 144 18.33 5.12 16.68
N TRP A 145 19.26 5.05 15.77
CA TRP A 145 20.66 5.12 16.10
C TRP A 145 20.94 6.60 16.40
N LEU A 146 20.94 6.94 17.69
CA LEU A 146 21.56 8.17 18.15
C LEU A 146 23.09 7.93 18.03
N PHE A 147 23.69 8.60 17.07
CA PHE A 147 25.13 8.83 17.05
C PHE A 147 25.45 10.10 17.81
#